data_f567305db9571fbc19d06420f61901b6
#
_entry.id   f567305db9571fbc19d06420f61901b6
#
_cell.length_a   1.000
_cell.length_b   1.000
_cell.length_c   1.000
_cell.angle_alpha   90.00
_cell.angle_beta   90.00
_cell.angle_gamma   90.00
#
_symmetry.space_group_name_H-M   'P 1'
#
loop_
_entity.id
_entity.type
_entity.pdbx_description
1 polymer ?
#
loop_
_entity_poly.entity_id
_entity_poly.type
_entity_poly.pdbx_seq_one_letter_code
_entity_poly.pdbx_strand_id
1 'polypeptide(L)'
;MKKSLIALAFGTLGLGIAEFTMMGILPYVAADLNIGIPVAGHFISAYALGVCAGAPMLILARKRPLKHILLALMALMLVGNLGAAMATGYWSLLAARFISGLPHGAYFGVASIVAGKLADEGRSSEAVSIMIAGMTVANLFGVPLGTSLSHILSWRVTFLLVACWGVIVLYYIWRWVPAVEGLKDTGFKGQFRFLKTPAPWLILGATALGNGGVFCWYSYITPLLTNVSGFSAGSVTALMMLAGFGMVVGNLVSGRLSDKYTPGRVGMVVQGMICIVLLLIFFLSPHPWCSAILMALCTAGLFAVSSPEQV
;
A
#
# COMPACT_ATOMS: atom_id res chain seq x y z
N MET A 1 10.67 7.79 22.05
CA MET A 1 10.56 8.15 20.64
C MET A 1 10.78 6.96 19.69
N LYS A 2 12.00 6.41 19.54
CA LYS A 2 12.31 5.35 18.55
C LYS A 2 11.36 4.14 18.58
N LYS A 3 11.00 3.61 19.78
CA LYS A 3 10.10 2.46 19.92
C LYS A 3 8.70 2.73 19.39
N SER A 4 8.14 3.92 19.61
CA SER A 4 6.81 4.30 19.11
C SER A 4 6.81 4.37 17.58
N LEU A 5 7.84 4.96 16.97
CA LEU A 5 7.97 5.03 15.51
C LEU A 5 8.11 3.66 14.87
N ILE A 6 8.84 2.73 15.52
CA ILE A 6 8.95 1.33 15.07
C ILE A 6 7.58 0.64 15.14
N ALA A 7 6.80 0.86 16.20
CA ALA A 7 5.45 0.29 16.29
C ALA A 7 4.54 0.80 15.15
N LEU A 8 4.65 2.09 14.79
CA LEU A 8 3.93 2.65 13.65
C LEU A 8 4.41 2.07 12.32
N ALA A 9 5.73 1.88 12.16
CA ALA A 9 6.31 1.22 10.98
C ALA A 9 5.86 -0.25 10.83
N PHE A 10 5.67 -0.97 11.93
CA PHE A 10 5.10 -2.32 11.90
C PHE A 10 3.67 -2.34 11.36
N GLY A 11 2.88 -1.30 11.64
CA GLY A 11 1.54 -1.15 11.07
C GLY A 11 1.58 -0.94 9.56
N THR A 12 2.41 -0.03 9.06
CA THR A 12 2.55 0.21 7.60
C THR A 12 3.13 -1.00 6.88
N LEU A 13 4.02 -1.77 7.52
CA LEU A 13 4.52 -3.04 6.99
C LEU A 13 3.38 -4.04 6.81
N GLY A 14 2.55 -4.26 7.82
CA GLY A 14 1.41 -5.18 7.73
C GLY A 14 0.40 -4.77 6.66
N LEU A 15 0.08 -3.48 6.57
CA LEU A 15 -0.81 -2.93 5.56
C LEU A 15 -0.24 -3.08 4.14
N GLY A 16 1.07 -2.82 3.95
CA GLY A 16 1.73 -3.00 2.67
C GLY A 16 1.73 -4.45 2.20
N ILE A 17 2.01 -5.42 3.09
CA ILE A 17 1.92 -6.84 2.73
C ILE A 17 0.47 -7.20 2.37
N ALA A 18 -0.53 -6.76 3.17
CA ALA A 18 -1.94 -7.04 2.92
C ALA A 18 -2.42 -6.51 1.55
N GLU A 19 -1.94 -5.34 1.12
CA GLU A 19 -2.29 -4.74 -0.15
C GLU A 19 -1.62 -5.45 -1.33
N PHE A 20 -0.29 -5.42 -1.37
CA PHE A 20 0.48 -5.77 -2.56
C PHE A 20 0.63 -7.27 -2.79
N THR A 21 0.55 -8.10 -1.76
CA THR A 21 0.69 -9.56 -1.93
C THR A 21 -0.39 -10.13 -2.84
N MET A 22 -1.63 -9.60 -2.80
CA MET A 22 -2.71 -10.09 -3.67
C MET A 22 -2.33 -10.06 -5.16
N MET A 23 -1.54 -9.09 -5.60
CA MET A 23 -1.08 -8.95 -6.99
C MET A 23 -0.10 -10.07 -7.36
N GLY A 24 0.74 -10.49 -6.41
CA GLY A 24 1.67 -11.62 -6.57
C GLY A 24 0.99 -12.98 -6.57
N ILE A 25 -0.12 -13.13 -5.83
CA ILE A 25 -0.78 -14.43 -5.61
C ILE A 25 -2.07 -14.62 -6.42
N LEU A 26 -2.44 -13.66 -7.25
CA LEU A 26 -3.72 -13.64 -7.96
C LEU A 26 -4.06 -14.94 -8.71
N PRO A 27 -3.12 -15.58 -9.45
CA PRO A 27 -3.40 -16.86 -10.13
C PRO A 27 -3.72 -18.00 -9.17
N TYR A 28 -3.07 -18.05 -8.01
CA TYR A 28 -3.31 -19.10 -7.00
C TYR A 28 -4.69 -18.99 -6.38
N VAL A 29 -5.14 -17.74 -6.10
CA VAL A 29 -6.49 -17.46 -5.61
C VAL A 29 -7.54 -17.81 -6.65
N ALA A 30 -7.31 -17.43 -7.92
CA ALA A 30 -8.20 -17.72 -9.02
C ALA A 30 -8.39 -19.23 -9.23
N ALA A 31 -7.29 -19.99 -9.23
CA ALA A 31 -7.31 -21.44 -9.38
C ALA A 31 -8.02 -22.14 -8.21
N ASP A 32 -7.74 -21.75 -6.97
CA ASP A 32 -8.32 -22.37 -5.77
C ASP A 32 -9.85 -22.12 -5.66
N LEU A 33 -10.30 -20.93 -6.06
CA LEU A 33 -11.72 -20.57 -6.05
C LEU A 33 -12.47 -20.94 -7.34
N ASN A 34 -11.79 -21.54 -8.31
CA ASN A 34 -12.35 -21.93 -9.62
C ASN A 34 -12.98 -20.74 -10.38
N ILE A 35 -12.30 -19.58 -10.37
CA ILE A 35 -12.75 -18.34 -11.03
C ILE A 35 -11.72 -17.85 -12.04
N GLY A 36 -12.14 -17.06 -13.00
CA GLY A 36 -11.22 -16.42 -13.94
C GLY A 36 -10.34 -15.34 -13.30
N ILE A 37 -9.15 -15.14 -13.84
CA ILE A 37 -8.19 -14.07 -13.40
C ILE A 37 -8.87 -12.70 -13.33
N PRO A 38 -9.67 -12.25 -14.33
CA PRO A 38 -10.35 -10.96 -14.25
C PRO A 38 -11.29 -10.85 -13.04
N VAL A 39 -12.01 -11.94 -12.70
CA VAL A 39 -12.89 -12.00 -11.54
C VAL A 39 -12.10 -11.96 -10.24
N ALA A 40 -10.95 -12.62 -10.17
CA ALA A 40 -10.05 -12.54 -9.01
C ALA A 40 -9.52 -11.11 -8.78
N GLY A 41 -9.38 -10.30 -9.82
CA GLY A 41 -9.05 -8.88 -9.72
C GLY A 41 -10.01 -8.06 -8.86
N HIS A 42 -11.27 -8.51 -8.70
CA HIS A 42 -12.24 -7.86 -7.81
C HIS A 42 -11.78 -7.84 -6.34
N PHE A 43 -10.95 -8.78 -5.91
CA PHE A 43 -10.41 -8.78 -4.54
C PHE A 43 -9.40 -7.65 -4.31
N ILE A 44 -8.69 -7.21 -5.34
CA ILE A 44 -7.84 -6.02 -5.30
C ILE A 44 -8.72 -4.77 -5.26
N SER A 45 -9.72 -4.70 -6.12
CA SER A 45 -10.69 -3.58 -6.15
C SER A 45 -11.47 -3.45 -4.86
N ALA A 46 -11.90 -4.57 -4.24
CA ALA A 46 -12.59 -4.56 -2.95
C ALA A 46 -11.73 -3.96 -1.84
N TYR A 47 -10.43 -4.31 -1.81
CA TYR A 47 -9.49 -3.71 -0.88
C TYR A 47 -9.37 -2.20 -1.11
N ALA A 48 -9.17 -1.77 -2.35
CA ALA A 48 -9.06 -0.36 -2.72
C ALA A 48 -10.34 0.43 -2.37
N LEU A 49 -11.52 -0.14 -2.58
CA LEU A 49 -12.79 0.44 -2.14
C LEU A 49 -12.85 0.55 -0.60
N GLY A 50 -12.33 -0.45 0.11
CA GLY A 50 -12.17 -0.38 1.56
C GLY A 50 -11.27 0.79 1.98
N VAL A 51 -10.13 1.01 1.32
CA VAL A 51 -9.23 2.15 1.57
C VAL A 51 -9.97 3.47 1.38
N CYS A 52 -10.71 3.61 0.27
CA CYS A 52 -11.50 4.81 -0.02
C CYS A 52 -12.59 5.05 1.02
N ALA A 53 -13.28 4.00 1.49
CA ALA A 53 -14.33 4.11 2.49
C ALA A 53 -13.79 4.36 3.90
N GLY A 54 -12.62 3.83 4.22
CA GLY A 54 -12.00 3.91 5.54
C GLY A 54 -11.48 5.30 5.90
N ALA A 55 -10.94 6.05 4.94
CA ALA A 55 -10.40 7.38 5.19
C ALA A 55 -11.47 8.36 5.74
N PRO A 56 -12.67 8.47 5.16
CA PRO A 56 -13.75 9.30 5.73
C PRO A 56 -14.27 8.81 7.08
N MET A 57 -14.15 7.53 7.41
CA MET A 57 -14.57 6.99 8.71
C MET A 57 -13.79 7.61 9.89
N LEU A 58 -12.61 8.17 9.66
CA LEU A 58 -11.86 8.91 10.69
C LEU A 58 -12.67 10.07 11.29
N ILE A 59 -13.57 10.64 10.52
CA ILE A 59 -14.46 11.73 11.00
C ILE A 59 -15.33 11.24 12.18
N LEU A 60 -15.73 9.97 12.17
CA LEU A 60 -16.53 9.38 13.26
C LEU A 60 -15.69 9.19 14.53
N ALA A 61 -14.40 9.00 14.38
CA ALA A 61 -13.47 8.78 15.48
C ALA A 61 -12.75 10.06 15.96
N ARG A 62 -13.04 11.25 15.39
CA ARG A 62 -12.32 12.52 15.60
C ARG A 62 -12.14 12.95 17.05
N LYS A 63 -13.09 12.57 17.94
CA LYS A 63 -13.04 12.90 19.36
C LYS A 63 -12.24 11.90 20.22
N ARG A 64 -11.77 10.82 19.61
CA ARG A 64 -11.05 9.76 20.33
C ARG A 64 -9.55 10.06 20.36
N PRO A 65 -8.83 9.63 21.42
CA PRO A 65 -7.36 9.67 21.44
C PRO A 65 -6.77 8.92 20.24
N LEU A 66 -5.74 9.48 19.61
CA LEU A 66 -5.15 8.93 18.37
C LEU A 66 -4.66 7.48 18.54
N LYS A 67 -4.14 7.14 19.73
CA LYS A 67 -3.75 5.76 20.07
C LYS A 67 -4.91 4.77 19.94
N HIS A 68 -6.10 5.11 20.44
CA HIS A 68 -7.27 4.22 20.36
C HIS A 68 -7.74 4.06 18.90
N ILE A 69 -7.62 5.11 18.09
CA ILE A 69 -7.90 5.03 16.65
C ILE A 69 -6.92 4.06 15.98
N LEU A 70 -5.62 4.18 16.23
CA LEU A 70 -4.61 3.26 15.69
C LEU A 70 -4.88 1.80 16.10
N LEU A 71 -5.23 1.55 17.36
CA LEU A 71 -5.58 0.20 17.83
C LEU A 71 -6.83 -0.34 17.12
N ALA A 72 -7.87 0.47 16.96
CA ALA A 72 -9.08 0.06 16.24
C ALA A 72 -8.80 -0.25 14.76
N LEU A 73 -7.97 0.56 14.10
CA LEU A 73 -7.57 0.32 12.72
C LEU A 73 -6.76 -0.96 12.56
N MET A 74 -5.84 -1.25 13.49
CA MET A 74 -5.07 -2.50 13.46
C MET A 74 -5.92 -3.72 13.82
N ALA A 75 -6.93 -3.58 14.67
CA ALA A 75 -7.91 -4.63 14.91
C ALA A 75 -8.75 -4.93 13.65
N LEU A 76 -9.14 -3.91 12.87
CA LEU A 76 -9.79 -4.11 11.56
C LEU A 76 -8.86 -4.81 10.56
N MET A 77 -7.57 -4.47 10.53
CA MET A 77 -6.56 -5.16 9.71
C MET A 77 -6.48 -6.64 10.10
N LEU A 78 -6.39 -6.95 11.39
CA LEU A 78 -6.39 -8.31 11.91
C LEU A 78 -7.63 -9.08 11.49
N VAL A 79 -8.82 -8.54 11.75
CA VAL A 79 -10.11 -9.19 11.44
C VAL A 79 -10.27 -9.41 9.93
N GLY A 80 -9.95 -8.41 9.11
CA GLY A 80 -10.06 -8.51 7.66
C GLY A 80 -9.12 -9.58 7.07
N ASN A 81 -7.86 -9.62 7.53
CA ASN A 81 -6.90 -10.62 7.03
C ASN A 81 -7.17 -12.02 7.59
N LEU A 82 -7.64 -12.15 8.84
CA LEU A 82 -8.11 -13.42 9.37
C LEU A 82 -9.32 -13.93 8.59
N GLY A 83 -10.28 -13.05 8.29
CA GLY A 83 -11.42 -13.38 7.42
C GLY A 83 -10.99 -13.82 6.03
N ALA A 84 -9.96 -13.17 5.44
CA ALA A 84 -9.40 -13.58 4.16
C ALA A 84 -8.73 -14.96 4.23
N ALA A 85 -7.98 -15.25 5.29
CA ALA A 85 -7.37 -16.56 5.51
C ALA A 85 -8.41 -17.69 5.65
N MET A 86 -9.58 -17.39 6.24
CA MET A 86 -10.67 -18.34 6.46
C MET A 86 -11.70 -18.36 5.34
N ALA A 87 -11.52 -17.57 4.28
CA ALA A 87 -12.50 -17.46 3.21
C ALA A 87 -12.67 -18.78 2.46
N THR A 88 -13.94 -19.20 2.30
CA THR A 88 -14.33 -20.45 1.63
C THR A 88 -14.81 -20.24 0.20
N GLY A 89 -14.99 -18.99 -0.24
CA GLY A 89 -15.48 -18.69 -1.57
C GLY A 89 -15.35 -17.19 -1.92
N TYR A 90 -15.83 -16.87 -3.11
CA TYR A 90 -15.73 -15.53 -3.69
C TYR A 90 -16.26 -14.42 -2.77
N TRP A 91 -17.50 -14.54 -2.30
CA TRP A 91 -18.15 -13.48 -1.51
C TRP A 91 -17.53 -13.27 -0.14
N SER A 92 -17.11 -14.36 0.52
CA SER A 92 -16.44 -14.27 1.82
C SER A 92 -15.07 -13.59 1.70
N LEU A 93 -14.30 -13.93 0.64
CA LEU A 93 -13.01 -13.27 0.39
C LEU A 93 -13.22 -11.82 -0.02
N LEU A 94 -14.22 -11.50 -0.84
CA LEU A 94 -14.51 -10.12 -1.27
C LEU A 94 -14.81 -9.22 -0.05
N ALA A 95 -15.69 -9.68 0.85
CA ALA A 95 -16.03 -8.96 2.08
C ALA A 95 -14.81 -8.80 2.99
N ALA A 96 -14.01 -9.85 3.17
CA ALA A 96 -12.81 -9.82 4.00
C ALA A 96 -11.76 -8.84 3.43
N ARG A 97 -11.58 -8.80 2.11
CA ARG A 97 -10.69 -7.85 1.44
C ARG A 97 -11.16 -6.41 1.62
N PHE A 98 -12.45 -6.13 1.49
CA PHE A 98 -13.02 -4.81 1.77
C PHE A 98 -12.73 -4.38 3.22
N ILE A 99 -13.00 -5.26 4.20
CA ILE A 99 -12.76 -4.98 5.62
C ILE A 99 -11.27 -4.74 5.88
N SER A 100 -10.37 -5.54 5.29
CA SER A 100 -8.92 -5.37 5.47
C SER A 100 -8.37 -4.09 4.82
N GLY A 101 -9.08 -3.52 3.83
CA GLY A 101 -8.76 -2.24 3.22
C GLY A 101 -9.13 -1.02 4.06
N LEU A 102 -10.22 -1.10 4.84
CA LEU A 102 -10.73 0.03 5.65
C LEU A 102 -9.65 0.73 6.50
N PRO A 103 -8.76 0.03 7.21
CA PRO A 103 -7.75 0.70 8.04
C PRO A 103 -6.65 1.40 7.25
N HIS A 104 -6.40 1.03 5.99
CA HIS A 104 -5.17 1.41 5.27
C HIS A 104 -5.00 2.93 5.16
N GLY A 105 -5.88 3.62 4.43
CA GLY A 105 -5.75 5.06 4.21
C GLY A 105 -5.86 5.87 5.52
N ALA A 106 -6.77 5.46 6.41
CA ALA A 106 -6.95 6.05 7.72
C ALA A 106 -5.71 5.92 8.61
N TYR A 107 -5.03 4.75 8.57
CA TYR A 107 -3.85 4.49 9.38
C TYR A 107 -2.69 5.43 9.02
N PHE A 108 -2.40 5.61 7.73
CA PHE A 108 -1.33 6.51 7.29
C PHE A 108 -1.54 7.94 7.78
N GLY A 109 -2.76 8.46 7.68
CA GLY A 109 -3.09 9.80 8.17
C GLY A 109 -2.88 9.95 9.69
N VAL A 110 -3.44 9.02 10.49
CA VAL A 110 -3.32 9.06 11.95
C VAL A 110 -1.89 8.81 12.42
N ALA A 111 -1.21 7.82 11.82
CA ALA A 111 0.16 7.46 12.19
C ALA A 111 1.16 8.58 11.86
N SER A 112 0.98 9.31 10.73
CA SER A 112 1.80 10.48 10.40
C SER A 112 1.67 11.59 11.44
N ILE A 113 0.42 11.87 11.88
CA ILE A 113 0.18 12.87 12.93
C ILE A 113 0.82 12.44 14.26
N VAL A 114 0.67 11.16 14.63
CA VAL A 114 1.29 10.62 15.86
C VAL A 114 2.81 10.64 15.76
N ALA A 115 3.38 10.24 14.62
CA ALA A 115 4.83 10.30 14.37
C ALA A 115 5.36 11.73 14.49
N GLY A 116 4.69 12.71 13.87
CA GLY A 116 5.06 14.13 13.97
C GLY A 116 4.97 14.68 15.38
N LYS A 117 3.91 14.33 16.14
CA LYS A 117 3.76 14.75 17.55
C LYS A 117 4.78 14.11 18.50
N LEU A 118 5.30 12.95 18.18
CA LEU A 118 6.32 12.23 18.96
C LEU A 118 7.75 12.51 18.49
N ALA A 119 7.91 13.26 17.41
CA ALA A 119 9.21 13.64 16.89
C ALA A 119 9.93 14.63 17.81
N ASP A 120 11.26 14.60 17.80
CA ASP A 120 12.06 15.67 18.39
C ASP A 120 11.86 16.96 17.59
N GLU A 121 12.10 18.11 18.22
CA GLU A 121 11.93 19.42 17.62
C GLU A 121 12.69 19.51 16.29
N GLY A 122 12.03 19.93 15.23
CA GLY A 122 12.60 20.04 13.88
C GLY A 122 12.76 18.70 13.12
N ARG A 123 12.41 17.53 13.69
CA ARG A 123 12.60 16.19 13.06
C ARG A 123 11.31 15.47 12.70
N SER A 124 10.24 16.18 12.49
CA SER A 124 8.92 15.61 12.17
C SER A 124 8.93 14.80 10.86
N SER A 125 9.59 15.30 9.81
CA SER A 125 9.69 14.60 8.52
C SER A 125 10.46 13.29 8.63
N GLU A 126 11.53 13.24 9.44
CA GLU A 126 12.28 12.02 9.71
C GLU A 126 11.41 10.97 10.42
N ALA A 127 10.62 11.40 11.41
CA ALA A 127 9.73 10.49 12.13
C ALA A 127 8.66 9.88 11.22
N VAL A 128 8.08 10.67 10.33
CA VAL A 128 7.12 10.19 9.31
C VAL A 128 7.82 9.24 8.32
N SER A 129 9.03 9.54 7.90
CA SER A 129 9.82 8.67 7.00
C SER A 129 10.09 7.30 7.62
N ILE A 130 10.42 7.23 8.93
CA ILE A 130 10.60 5.98 9.65
C ILE A 130 9.30 5.17 9.67
N MET A 131 8.16 5.83 9.88
CA MET A 131 6.85 5.17 9.85
C MET A 131 6.55 4.61 8.45
N ILE A 132 6.82 5.35 7.38
CA ILE A 132 6.60 4.92 6.00
C ILE A 132 7.58 3.81 5.57
N ALA A 133 8.77 3.74 6.16
CA ALA A 133 9.77 2.70 5.84
C ALA A 133 9.23 1.28 6.01
N GLY A 134 8.22 1.06 6.88
CA GLY A 134 7.53 -0.23 6.99
C GLY A 134 6.92 -0.68 5.66
N MET A 135 6.28 0.23 4.91
CA MET A 135 5.73 -0.07 3.58
C MET A 135 6.85 -0.45 2.59
N THR A 136 7.99 0.22 2.65
CA THR A 136 9.15 -0.10 1.81
C THR A 136 9.67 -1.51 2.08
N VAL A 137 9.79 -1.88 3.36
CA VAL A 137 10.18 -3.24 3.78
C VAL A 137 9.13 -4.27 3.35
N ALA A 138 7.83 -3.93 3.43
CA ALA A 138 6.76 -4.80 2.94
C ALA A 138 6.94 -5.15 1.46
N ASN A 139 7.17 -4.16 0.62
CA ASN A 139 7.30 -4.36 -0.83
C ASN A 139 8.59 -5.10 -1.20
N LEU A 140 9.69 -4.84 -0.49
CA LEU A 140 10.98 -5.46 -0.81
C LEU A 140 11.08 -6.92 -0.34
N PHE A 141 10.50 -7.25 0.82
CA PHE A 141 10.63 -8.57 1.44
C PHE A 141 9.29 -9.25 1.72
N GLY A 142 8.32 -8.51 2.27
CA GLY A 142 7.05 -9.07 2.71
C GLY A 142 6.20 -9.63 1.57
N VAL A 143 6.07 -8.85 0.49
CA VAL A 143 5.29 -9.26 -0.70
C VAL A 143 5.94 -10.45 -1.42
N PRO A 144 7.27 -10.46 -1.72
CA PRO A 144 7.92 -11.64 -2.27
C PRO A 144 7.80 -12.87 -1.40
N LEU A 145 7.97 -12.72 -0.07
CA LEU A 145 7.81 -13.82 0.88
C LEU A 145 6.38 -14.38 0.85
N GLY A 146 5.38 -13.52 0.88
CA GLY A 146 3.97 -13.91 0.77
C GLY A 146 3.65 -14.62 -0.54
N THR A 147 4.22 -14.15 -1.65
CA THR A 147 4.08 -14.77 -2.97
C THR A 147 4.72 -16.16 -2.98
N SER A 148 5.93 -16.30 -2.43
CA SER A 148 6.63 -17.59 -2.31
C SER A 148 5.86 -18.59 -1.44
N LEU A 149 5.39 -18.18 -0.29
CA LEU A 149 4.59 -19.03 0.61
C LEU A 149 3.29 -19.48 -0.05
N SER A 150 2.67 -18.61 -0.83
CA SER A 150 1.43 -18.95 -1.57
C SER A 150 1.69 -19.95 -2.70
N HIS A 151 2.88 -19.93 -3.30
CA HIS A 151 3.30 -20.91 -4.30
C HIS A 151 3.57 -22.30 -3.70
N ILE A 152 4.20 -22.34 -2.52
CA ILE A 152 4.67 -23.59 -1.89
C ILE A 152 3.56 -24.24 -1.05
N LEU A 153 2.78 -23.42 -0.32
CA LEU A 153 1.78 -23.90 0.64
C LEU A 153 0.35 -23.55 0.21
N SER A 154 -0.08 -22.35 0.51
CA SER A 154 -1.40 -21.82 0.19
C SER A 154 -1.42 -20.30 0.36
N TRP A 155 -2.17 -19.61 -0.49
CA TRP A 155 -2.40 -18.17 -0.35
C TRP A 155 -3.05 -17.77 0.98
N ARG A 156 -3.81 -18.68 1.60
CA ARG A 156 -4.44 -18.47 2.92
C ARG A 156 -3.40 -18.28 4.02
N VAL A 157 -2.28 -19.00 3.94
CA VAL A 157 -1.16 -18.88 4.90
C VAL A 157 -0.62 -17.47 4.94
N THR A 158 -0.52 -16.81 3.78
CA THR A 158 -0.05 -15.42 3.72
C THR A 158 -0.96 -14.47 4.49
N PHE A 159 -2.27 -14.56 4.30
CA PHE A 159 -3.22 -13.73 5.05
C PHE A 159 -3.27 -14.08 6.54
N LEU A 160 -3.10 -15.35 6.89
CA LEU A 160 -2.96 -15.76 8.30
C LEU A 160 -1.73 -15.14 8.95
N LEU A 161 -0.58 -15.13 8.27
CA LEU A 161 0.64 -14.49 8.77
C LEU A 161 0.47 -12.97 8.94
N VAL A 162 -0.22 -12.29 8.01
CA VAL A 162 -0.56 -10.87 8.16
C VAL A 162 -1.49 -10.65 9.35
N ALA A 163 -2.45 -11.54 9.59
CA ALA A 163 -3.32 -11.47 10.76
C ALA A 163 -2.53 -11.66 12.07
N CYS A 164 -1.64 -12.66 12.12
CA CYS A 164 -0.73 -12.85 13.26
C CYS A 164 0.18 -11.62 13.48
N TRP A 165 0.69 -11.04 12.40
CA TRP A 165 1.43 -9.78 12.47
C TRP A 165 0.59 -8.66 13.06
N GLY A 166 -0.70 -8.59 12.72
CA GLY A 166 -1.66 -7.65 13.31
C GLY A 166 -1.73 -7.72 14.83
N VAL A 167 -1.68 -8.92 15.42
CA VAL A 167 -1.62 -9.10 16.89
C VAL A 167 -0.34 -8.49 17.46
N ILE A 168 0.80 -8.72 16.79
CA ILE A 168 2.10 -8.16 17.20
C ILE A 168 2.05 -6.62 17.16
N VAL A 169 1.49 -6.05 16.09
CA VAL A 169 1.34 -4.60 15.92
C VAL A 169 0.44 -4.01 16.99
N LEU A 170 -0.71 -4.64 17.28
CA LEU A 170 -1.62 -4.23 18.35
C LEU A 170 -0.90 -4.17 19.69
N TYR A 171 -0.14 -5.21 20.04
CA TYR A 171 0.64 -5.26 21.27
C TYR A 171 1.66 -4.11 21.35
N TYR A 172 2.44 -3.87 20.27
CA TYR A 172 3.46 -2.83 20.30
C TYR A 172 2.89 -1.41 20.25
N ILE A 173 1.79 -1.16 19.54
CA ILE A 173 1.08 0.13 19.62
C ILE A 173 0.56 0.35 21.03
N TRP A 174 -0.08 -0.65 21.63
CA TRP A 174 -0.57 -0.56 23.00
C TRP A 174 0.56 -0.28 24.00
N ARG A 175 1.70 -0.95 23.85
CA ARG A 175 2.82 -0.89 24.81
C ARG A 175 3.75 0.30 24.62
N TRP A 176 4.00 0.70 23.37
CA TRP A 176 5.04 1.68 23.04
C TRP A 176 4.49 3.05 22.62
N VAL A 177 3.29 3.16 22.08
CA VAL A 177 2.71 4.44 21.71
C VAL A 177 2.04 5.05 22.93
N PRO A 178 2.43 6.26 23.39
CA PRO A 178 1.79 6.93 24.51
C PRO A 178 0.36 7.36 24.15
N ALA A 179 -0.41 7.78 25.14
CA ALA A 179 -1.68 8.44 24.89
C ALA A 179 -1.42 9.79 24.22
N VAL A 180 -1.86 9.91 22.97
CA VAL A 180 -1.77 11.14 22.20
C VAL A 180 -3.17 11.69 22.04
N GLU A 181 -3.35 12.95 22.43
CA GLU A 181 -4.63 13.63 22.33
C GLU A 181 -5.16 13.67 20.90
N GLY A 182 -6.47 13.59 20.77
CA GLY A 182 -7.17 13.72 19.49
C GLY A 182 -6.92 15.08 18.82
N LEU A 183 -7.30 15.19 17.57
CA LEU A 183 -7.27 16.45 16.84
C LEU A 183 -8.34 17.38 17.36
N LYS A 184 -8.12 18.70 17.25
CA LYS A 184 -9.15 19.70 17.56
C LYS A 184 -10.38 19.43 16.70
N ASP A 185 -11.52 19.28 17.34
CA ASP A 185 -12.79 19.06 16.63
C ASP A 185 -13.25 20.36 15.95
N THR A 186 -13.09 20.43 14.63
CA THR A 186 -13.59 21.56 13.82
C THR A 186 -15.03 21.34 13.35
N GLY A 187 -15.69 20.28 13.85
CA GLY A 187 -17.02 19.85 13.40
C GLY A 187 -17.01 19.20 12.03
N PHE A 188 -18.11 18.51 11.71
CA PHE A 188 -18.24 17.76 10.45
C PHE A 188 -18.02 18.64 9.21
N LYS A 189 -18.63 19.81 9.16
CA LYS A 189 -18.48 20.75 8.03
C LYS A 189 -17.06 21.33 7.91
N GLY A 190 -16.38 21.52 9.03
CA GLY A 190 -15.01 22.05 9.07
C GLY A 190 -13.98 21.08 8.45
N GLN A 191 -14.20 19.77 8.62
CA GLN A 191 -13.34 18.73 8.07
C GLN A 191 -13.28 18.72 6.52
N PHE A 192 -14.37 19.15 5.86
CA PHE A 192 -14.45 19.21 4.40
C PHE A 192 -14.17 20.58 3.80
N ARG A 193 -13.74 21.56 4.62
CA ARG A 193 -13.51 22.93 4.14
C ARG A 193 -12.45 23.01 3.04
N PHE A 194 -11.42 22.15 3.11
CA PHE A 194 -10.34 22.10 2.13
C PHE A 194 -10.83 21.73 0.73
N LEU A 195 -11.90 20.93 0.60
CA LEU A 195 -12.49 20.54 -0.69
C LEU A 195 -13.18 21.71 -1.42
N LYS A 196 -13.30 22.90 -0.81
CA LYS A 196 -13.86 24.10 -1.45
C LYS A 196 -12.86 24.77 -2.40
N THR A 197 -11.59 24.42 -2.33
CA THR A 197 -10.55 24.93 -3.24
C THR A 197 -10.26 23.94 -4.34
N PRO A 198 -9.77 24.35 -5.52
CA PRO A 198 -9.46 23.43 -6.63
C PRO A 198 -8.24 22.56 -6.37
N ALA A 199 -7.28 22.98 -5.52
CA ALA A 199 -6.02 22.28 -5.32
C ALA A 199 -6.19 20.81 -4.88
N PRO A 200 -7.00 20.45 -3.86
CA PRO A 200 -7.23 19.05 -3.50
C PRO A 200 -7.81 18.21 -4.64
N TRP A 201 -8.71 18.78 -5.45
CA TRP A 201 -9.30 18.07 -6.58
C TRP A 201 -8.29 17.80 -7.70
N LEU A 202 -7.37 18.75 -7.94
CA LEU A 202 -6.28 18.56 -8.90
C LEU A 202 -5.31 17.48 -8.43
N ILE A 203 -4.95 17.46 -7.15
CA ILE A 203 -4.09 16.40 -6.56
C ILE A 203 -4.78 15.04 -6.64
N LEU A 204 -6.05 14.95 -6.23
CA LEU A 204 -6.84 13.71 -6.34
C LEU A 204 -6.95 13.24 -7.79
N GLY A 205 -7.18 14.15 -8.74
CA GLY A 205 -7.21 13.85 -10.16
C GLY A 205 -5.86 13.35 -10.70
N ALA A 206 -4.77 14.00 -10.31
CA ALA A 206 -3.42 13.60 -10.70
C ALA A 206 -3.08 12.20 -10.16
N THR A 207 -3.39 11.93 -8.88
CA THR A 207 -3.18 10.62 -8.25
C THR A 207 -4.06 9.55 -8.91
N ALA A 208 -5.36 9.83 -9.11
CA ALA A 208 -6.30 8.86 -9.69
C ALA A 208 -5.95 8.49 -11.14
N LEU A 209 -5.62 9.48 -11.98
CA LEU A 209 -5.27 9.25 -13.37
C LEU A 209 -3.83 8.75 -13.55
N GLY A 210 -2.89 9.32 -12.82
CA GLY A 210 -1.47 8.98 -12.91
C GLY A 210 -1.19 7.58 -12.34
N ASN A 211 -1.55 7.34 -11.10
CA ASN A 211 -1.30 6.04 -10.47
C ASN A 211 -2.30 4.97 -10.91
N GLY A 212 -3.52 5.35 -11.32
CA GLY A 212 -4.55 4.40 -11.76
C GLY A 212 -4.07 3.50 -12.89
N GLY A 213 -3.39 4.04 -13.92
CA GLY A 213 -2.82 3.26 -15.01
C GLY A 213 -1.79 2.24 -14.55
N VAL A 214 -0.89 2.64 -13.64
CA VAL A 214 0.12 1.73 -13.06
C VAL A 214 -0.54 0.63 -12.24
N PHE A 215 -1.54 0.96 -11.41
CA PHE A 215 -2.26 -0.04 -10.62
C PHE A 215 -3.08 -0.99 -11.48
N CYS A 216 -3.69 -0.54 -12.59
CA CYS A 216 -4.35 -1.42 -13.54
C CYS A 216 -3.38 -2.48 -14.10
N TRP A 217 -2.18 -2.07 -14.49
CA TRP A 217 -1.15 -2.97 -14.96
C TRP A 217 -0.58 -3.86 -13.84
N TYR A 218 -0.21 -3.27 -12.71
CA TYR A 218 0.43 -3.98 -11.61
C TYR A 218 -0.50 -4.99 -10.93
N SER A 219 -1.79 -4.74 -10.92
CA SER A 219 -2.78 -5.68 -10.38
C SER A 219 -2.76 -7.04 -11.06
N TYR A 220 -2.36 -7.09 -12.33
CA TYR A 220 -2.27 -8.32 -13.12
C TYR A 220 -0.83 -8.69 -13.47
N ILE A 221 0.14 -8.23 -12.66
CA ILE A 221 1.57 -8.40 -12.95
C ILE A 221 1.96 -9.88 -13.04
N THR A 222 1.48 -10.73 -12.14
CA THR A 222 1.82 -12.17 -12.13
C THR A 222 1.30 -12.89 -13.37
N PRO A 223 0.02 -12.77 -13.79
CA PRO A 223 -0.45 -13.32 -15.06
C PRO A 223 0.31 -12.77 -16.28
N LEU A 224 0.69 -11.50 -16.28
CA LEU A 224 1.46 -10.91 -17.37
C LEU A 224 2.85 -11.55 -17.46
N LEU A 225 3.54 -11.65 -16.35
CA LEU A 225 4.89 -12.25 -16.31
C LEU A 225 4.89 -13.73 -16.71
N THR A 226 3.88 -14.50 -16.27
CA THR A 226 3.84 -15.94 -16.56
C THR A 226 3.26 -16.26 -17.93
N ASN A 227 2.17 -15.62 -18.33
CA ASN A 227 1.43 -16.01 -19.54
C ASN A 227 1.86 -15.22 -20.78
N VAL A 228 2.38 -13.99 -20.61
CA VAL A 228 2.80 -13.12 -21.74
C VAL A 228 4.33 -13.10 -21.86
N SER A 229 5.04 -12.86 -20.76
CA SER A 229 6.51 -12.76 -20.77
C SER A 229 7.21 -14.12 -20.70
N GLY A 230 6.49 -15.22 -20.41
CA GLY A 230 7.03 -16.58 -20.41
C GLY A 230 7.90 -16.93 -19.21
N PHE A 231 7.84 -16.19 -18.11
CA PHE A 231 8.54 -16.54 -16.88
C PHE A 231 7.88 -17.73 -16.17
N SER A 232 8.69 -18.58 -15.52
CA SER A 232 8.18 -19.65 -14.68
C SER A 232 7.50 -19.10 -13.41
N ALA A 233 6.52 -19.83 -12.87
CA ALA A 233 5.87 -19.46 -11.62
C ALA A 233 6.86 -19.31 -10.46
N GLY A 234 7.93 -20.11 -10.43
CA GLY A 234 9.01 -20.01 -9.42
C GLY A 234 9.83 -18.72 -9.51
N SER A 235 9.91 -18.10 -10.69
CA SER A 235 10.64 -16.83 -10.89
C SER A 235 9.87 -15.61 -10.37
N VAL A 236 8.55 -15.71 -10.16
CA VAL A 236 7.70 -14.58 -9.79
C VAL A 236 8.15 -13.95 -8.48
N THR A 237 8.60 -14.76 -7.50
CA THR A 237 9.13 -14.24 -6.23
C THR A 237 10.32 -13.30 -6.44
N ALA A 238 11.30 -13.70 -7.26
CA ALA A 238 12.47 -12.87 -7.56
C ALA A 238 12.09 -11.60 -8.33
N LEU A 239 11.11 -11.71 -9.25
CA LEU A 239 10.58 -10.56 -9.99
C LEU A 239 9.82 -9.60 -9.07
N MET A 240 9.06 -10.09 -8.09
CA MET A 240 8.44 -9.24 -7.07
C MET A 240 9.48 -8.53 -6.19
N MET A 241 10.61 -9.18 -5.88
CA MET A 241 11.74 -8.51 -5.20
C MET A 241 12.34 -7.40 -6.06
N LEU A 242 12.50 -7.63 -7.37
CA LEU A 242 12.97 -6.62 -8.31
C LEU A 242 12.00 -5.43 -8.39
N ALA A 243 10.69 -5.69 -8.42
CA ALA A 243 9.67 -4.65 -8.36
C ALA A 243 9.77 -3.83 -7.05
N GLY A 244 9.86 -4.51 -5.91
CA GLY A 244 10.04 -3.87 -4.60
C GLY A 244 11.33 -3.04 -4.53
N PHE A 245 12.43 -3.54 -5.09
CA PHE A 245 13.68 -2.77 -5.21
C PHE A 245 13.49 -1.51 -6.06
N GLY A 246 12.79 -1.63 -7.19
CA GLY A 246 12.41 -0.48 -8.01
C GLY A 246 11.65 0.58 -7.18
N MET A 247 10.65 0.17 -6.39
CA MET A 247 9.88 1.06 -5.52
C MET A 247 10.78 1.81 -4.51
N VAL A 248 11.74 1.10 -3.88
CA VAL A 248 12.70 1.70 -2.94
C VAL A 248 13.56 2.75 -3.64
N VAL A 249 14.15 2.40 -4.77
CA VAL A 249 15.03 3.30 -5.54
C VAL A 249 14.23 4.52 -6.00
N GLY A 250 13.03 4.31 -6.54
CA GLY A 250 12.16 5.38 -7.01
C GLY A 250 11.84 6.39 -5.91
N ASN A 251 11.43 5.91 -4.74
CA ASN A 251 11.11 6.75 -3.59
C ASN A 251 12.34 7.57 -3.12
N LEU A 252 13.50 6.91 -2.98
CA LEU A 252 14.73 7.59 -2.52
C LEU A 252 15.24 8.64 -3.51
N VAL A 253 15.23 8.31 -4.80
CA VAL A 253 15.67 9.23 -5.86
C VAL A 253 14.72 10.41 -5.96
N SER A 254 13.42 10.18 -5.96
CA SER A 254 12.42 11.23 -6.05
C SER A 254 12.45 12.16 -4.84
N GLY A 255 12.64 11.63 -3.62
CA GLY A 255 12.80 12.46 -2.42
C GLY A 255 13.97 13.46 -2.58
N ARG A 256 15.15 12.96 -2.99
CA ARG A 256 16.33 13.83 -3.23
C ARG A 256 16.12 14.84 -4.36
N LEU A 257 15.41 14.44 -5.41
CA LEU A 257 15.12 15.35 -6.52
C LEU A 257 14.10 16.42 -6.11
N SER A 258 13.13 16.10 -5.26
CA SER A 258 12.14 17.04 -4.73
C SER A 258 12.78 18.10 -3.80
N ASP A 259 13.85 17.74 -3.10
CA ASP A 259 14.64 18.70 -2.31
C ASP A 259 15.42 19.68 -3.21
N LYS A 260 15.85 19.22 -4.40
CA LYS A 260 16.65 20.03 -5.34
C LYS A 260 15.82 20.83 -6.34
N TYR A 261 14.69 20.25 -6.76
CA TYR A 261 13.78 20.84 -7.75
C TYR A 261 12.40 21.02 -7.12
N THR A 262 11.51 21.78 -7.77
CA THR A 262 10.15 21.94 -7.27
C THR A 262 9.39 20.60 -7.34
N PRO A 263 8.66 20.19 -6.28
CA PRO A 263 7.93 18.92 -6.25
C PRO A 263 7.02 18.70 -7.48
N GLY A 264 6.32 19.73 -7.93
CA GLY A 264 5.48 19.66 -9.11
C GLY A 264 6.22 19.31 -10.41
N ARG A 265 7.47 19.81 -10.59
CA ARG A 265 8.30 19.44 -11.76
C ARG A 265 8.74 17.98 -11.68
N VAL A 266 9.17 17.52 -10.50
CA VAL A 266 9.55 16.12 -10.31
C VAL A 266 8.37 15.21 -10.58
N GLY A 267 7.18 15.53 -10.06
CA GLY A 267 5.96 14.78 -10.32
C GLY A 267 5.62 14.70 -11.81
N MET A 268 5.68 15.82 -12.55
CA MET A 268 5.42 15.84 -14.00
C MET A 268 6.40 14.95 -14.79
N VAL A 269 7.69 15.02 -14.47
CA VAL A 269 8.71 14.20 -15.16
C VAL A 269 8.50 12.73 -14.87
N VAL A 270 8.22 12.37 -13.62
CA VAL A 270 7.96 10.98 -13.20
C VAL A 270 6.69 10.44 -13.87
N GLN A 271 5.61 11.22 -13.92
CA GLN A 271 4.38 10.81 -14.61
C GLN A 271 4.61 10.64 -16.12
N GLY A 272 5.34 11.53 -16.75
CA GLY A 272 5.74 11.39 -18.16
C GLY A 272 6.56 10.12 -18.40
N MET A 273 7.51 9.79 -17.53
CA MET A 273 8.28 8.55 -17.58
C MET A 273 7.36 7.33 -17.45
N ILE A 274 6.42 7.33 -16.50
CA ILE A 274 5.46 6.23 -16.29
C ILE A 274 4.64 6.01 -17.58
N CYS A 275 4.12 7.06 -18.20
CA CYS A 275 3.36 6.94 -19.46
C CYS A 275 4.19 6.26 -20.57
N ILE A 276 5.45 6.69 -20.74
CA ILE A 276 6.35 6.09 -21.75
C ILE A 276 6.62 4.63 -21.41
N VAL A 277 6.93 4.33 -20.15
CA VAL A 277 7.23 2.95 -19.69
C VAL A 277 6.02 2.03 -19.89
N LEU A 278 4.79 2.49 -19.56
CA LEU A 278 3.58 1.70 -19.77
C LEU A 278 3.32 1.42 -21.26
N LEU A 279 3.58 2.40 -22.14
CA LEU A 279 3.51 2.18 -23.59
C LEU A 279 4.56 1.16 -24.05
N LEU A 280 5.78 1.23 -23.55
CA LEU A 280 6.83 0.25 -23.87
C LEU A 280 6.47 -1.14 -23.33
N ILE A 281 5.89 -1.24 -22.15
CA ILE A 281 5.38 -2.51 -21.57
C ILE A 281 4.36 -3.14 -22.53
N PHE A 282 3.43 -2.36 -23.07
CA PHE A 282 2.40 -2.87 -23.99
C PHE A 282 3.02 -3.58 -25.22
N PHE A 283 4.09 -3.04 -25.79
CA PHE A 283 4.73 -3.62 -26.97
C PHE A 283 5.80 -4.66 -26.64
N LEU A 284 6.52 -4.53 -25.53
CA LEU A 284 7.73 -5.29 -25.23
C LEU A 284 7.54 -6.38 -24.15
N SER A 285 6.35 -6.49 -23.55
CA SER A 285 6.06 -7.54 -22.55
C SER A 285 6.30 -8.97 -23.02
N PRO A 286 6.14 -9.35 -24.32
CA PRO A 286 6.49 -10.70 -24.76
C PRO A 286 7.97 -11.04 -24.63
N HIS A 287 8.86 -10.05 -24.49
CA HIS A 287 10.30 -10.27 -24.29
C HIS A 287 10.64 -10.28 -22.78
N PRO A 288 11.06 -11.42 -22.19
CA PRO A 288 11.23 -11.55 -20.73
C PRO A 288 12.12 -10.47 -20.12
N TRP A 289 13.31 -10.24 -20.68
CA TRP A 289 14.25 -9.26 -20.14
C TRP A 289 13.73 -7.82 -20.22
N CYS A 290 13.08 -7.47 -21.33
CA CYS A 290 12.44 -6.15 -21.46
C CYS A 290 11.32 -5.98 -20.44
N SER A 291 10.47 -7.01 -20.27
CA SER A 291 9.39 -7.02 -19.29
C SER A 291 9.90 -6.81 -17.86
N ALA A 292 10.97 -7.51 -17.46
CA ALA A 292 11.54 -7.38 -16.13
C ALA A 292 12.14 -5.98 -15.87
N ILE A 293 12.88 -5.43 -16.82
CA ILE A 293 13.47 -4.08 -16.70
C ILE A 293 12.37 -3.01 -16.66
N LEU A 294 11.41 -3.08 -17.58
CA LEU A 294 10.32 -2.12 -17.63
C LEU A 294 9.42 -2.19 -16.39
N MET A 295 9.23 -3.39 -15.83
CA MET A 295 8.54 -3.58 -14.55
C MET A 295 9.26 -2.83 -13.43
N ALA A 296 10.58 -3.00 -13.29
CA ALA A 296 11.37 -2.31 -12.28
C ALA A 296 11.29 -0.77 -12.44
N LEU A 297 11.34 -0.28 -13.67
CA LEU A 297 11.23 1.15 -13.96
C LEU A 297 9.81 1.69 -13.65
N CYS A 298 8.77 0.94 -14.02
CA CYS A 298 7.39 1.34 -13.77
C CYS A 298 7.09 1.39 -12.26
N THR A 299 7.54 0.38 -11.51
CA THR A 299 7.35 0.35 -10.04
C THR A 299 8.21 1.40 -9.33
N ALA A 300 9.39 1.73 -9.86
CA ALA A 300 10.16 2.87 -9.39
C ALA A 300 9.37 4.19 -9.58
N GLY A 301 8.75 4.38 -10.74
CA GLY A 301 7.89 5.51 -11.01
C GLY A 301 6.71 5.60 -10.05
N LEU A 302 6.02 4.49 -9.78
CA LEU A 302 4.88 4.42 -8.87
C LEU A 302 5.18 5.01 -7.49
N PHE A 303 6.32 4.67 -6.91
CA PHE A 303 6.71 5.17 -5.59
C PHE A 303 7.44 6.53 -5.65
N ALA A 304 8.02 6.86 -6.82
CA ALA A 304 8.63 8.17 -7.02
C ALA A 304 7.60 9.31 -7.04
N VAL A 305 6.37 9.06 -7.43
CA VAL A 305 5.28 10.06 -7.40
C VAL A 305 4.84 10.36 -5.96
N SER A 306 4.92 9.40 -5.06
CA SER A 306 4.43 9.56 -3.68
C SER A 306 5.15 10.67 -2.91
N SER A 307 6.43 10.89 -3.15
CA SER A 307 7.21 11.92 -2.45
C SER A 307 6.80 13.35 -2.83
N PRO A 308 6.68 13.73 -4.12
CA PRO A 308 6.20 15.04 -4.54
C PRO A 308 4.74 15.34 -4.15
N GLU A 309 3.89 14.33 -4.04
CA GLU A 309 2.46 14.50 -3.69
C GLU A 309 2.24 14.76 -2.19
N GLN A 310 3.24 14.50 -1.34
CA GLN A 310 3.16 14.70 0.12
C GLN A 310 3.70 16.05 0.59
N VAL A 311 4.32 16.83 -0.28
CA VAL A 311 4.93 18.14 0.01
C VAL A 311 4.13 19.27 -0.62
#